data_e7cd8fc80323fc7f56e1aa832441d9d5
#
_entry.id   e7cd8fc80323fc7f56e1aa832441d9d5
#
_cell.length_a   1.000
_cell.length_b   1.000
_cell.length_c   1.000
_cell.angle_alpha   90.00
_cell.angle_beta   90.00
_cell.angle_gamma   90.00
#
_symmetry.space_group_name_H-M   'P 1'
#
loop_
_entity.id
_entity.type
_entity.pdbx_description
1 polymer ?
#
loop_
_entity_poly.entity_id
_entity_poly.type
_entity_poly.pdbx_seq_one_letter_code
_entity_poly.pdbx_strand_id
1 'polypeptide(L)'
;VCPYAKKCGGCDYQGIEYKEQLKTKQAYMKKLLKPFCFVEPIVGMKNPLYYRHKVHAAFDCTRRGQIVAGVYRKNTHDVVDIESCMIEEQESDEIIRDIKDMLRSFRIKTYDEDTGYGLLRHVLVRKGYATGQIMVVLVLASPILPSKNNFVKALRKKHPNITTVVLNVNDKKTSMVLGVRNITLYGKGFIEDK
;
A
#
# COMPACT_ATOMS: atom_id res chain seq x y z
N VAL A 1 -1.02 18.07 10.17
CA VAL A 1 -1.51 16.93 10.96
C VAL A 1 -2.29 16.01 10.03
N CYS A 2 -2.00 14.71 10.06
CA CYS A 2 -2.65 13.73 9.20
C CYS A 2 -4.16 13.62 9.54
N PRO A 3 -5.08 13.72 8.57
CA PRO A 3 -6.52 13.64 8.84
C PRO A 3 -6.97 12.26 9.34
N TYR A 4 -6.17 11.23 9.08
CA TYR A 4 -6.46 9.85 9.47
C TYR A 4 -5.83 9.43 10.81
N ALA A 5 -5.05 10.30 11.47
CA ALA A 5 -4.24 9.96 12.65
C ALA A 5 -5.01 9.26 13.78
N LYS A 6 -6.28 9.64 14.00
CA LYS A 6 -7.12 9.04 15.04
C LYS A 6 -7.68 7.65 14.70
N LYS A 7 -7.68 7.26 13.43
CA LYS A 7 -8.31 6.03 12.93
C LYS A 7 -7.29 5.05 12.34
N CYS A 8 -6.28 5.57 11.64
CA CYS A 8 -5.24 4.80 10.99
C CYS A 8 -4.20 4.32 12.01
N GLY A 9 -3.81 3.05 11.93
CA GLY A 9 -2.77 2.46 12.77
C GLY A 9 -1.37 2.49 12.18
N GLY A 10 -1.14 3.21 11.07
CA GLY A 10 0.08 3.12 10.28
C GLY A 10 1.29 3.92 10.79
N CYS A 11 1.10 4.85 11.75
CA CYS A 11 2.16 5.74 12.24
C CYS A 11 2.18 5.84 13.76
N ASP A 12 3.32 5.51 14.39
CA ASP A 12 3.49 5.62 15.85
C ASP A 12 3.84 7.05 16.30
N TYR A 13 4.49 7.83 15.44
CA TYR A 13 4.97 9.19 15.77
C TYR A 13 4.10 10.29 15.16
N GLN A 14 2.88 9.97 14.70
CA GLN A 14 2.00 10.96 14.10
C GLN A 14 1.58 12.03 15.13
N GLY A 15 1.70 13.30 14.73
CA GLY A 15 1.40 14.43 15.60
C GLY A 15 2.59 14.94 16.43
N ILE A 16 3.74 14.31 16.36
CA ILE A 16 5.00 14.77 16.95
C ILE A 16 5.82 15.49 15.88
N GLU A 17 6.33 16.67 16.19
CA GLU A 17 7.22 17.41 15.29
C GLU A 17 8.45 16.56 14.92
N TYR A 18 8.87 16.59 13.66
CA TYR A 18 9.94 15.72 13.16
C TYR A 18 11.25 15.86 13.93
N LYS A 19 11.60 17.10 14.32
CA LYS A 19 12.79 17.36 15.15
C LYS A 19 12.72 16.66 16.50
N GLU A 20 11.54 16.61 17.12
CA GLU A 20 11.35 15.89 18.40
C GLU A 20 11.34 14.37 18.21
N GLN A 21 10.84 13.87 17.06
CA GLN A 21 10.98 12.46 16.70
C GLN A 21 12.45 12.05 16.61
N LEU A 22 13.30 12.87 15.97
CA LEU A 22 14.75 12.61 15.87
C LEU A 22 15.42 12.61 17.24
N LYS A 23 15.11 13.57 18.11
CA LYS A 23 15.64 13.62 19.50
C LYS A 23 15.26 12.37 20.28
N THR A 24 14.00 11.97 20.23
CA THR A 24 13.50 10.79 20.93
C THR A 24 14.21 9.52 20.45
N LYS A 25 14.35 9.34 19.15
CA LYS A 25 15.04 8.19 18.55
C LYS A 25 16.53 8.18 18.92
N GLN A 26 17.20 9.34 18.87
CA GLN A 26 18.60 9.48 19.28
C GLN A 26 18.80 9.13 20.75
N ALA A 27 17.94 9.65 21.63
CA ALA A 27 18.03 9.37 23.06
C ALA A 27 17.80 7.88 23.35
N TYR A 28 16.84 7.25 22.66
CA TYR A 28 16.58 5.82 22.80
C TYR A 28 17.79 4.97 22.38
N MET A 29 18.39 5.24 21.22
CA MET A 29 19.58 4.53 20.76
C MET A 29 20.79 4.73 21.68
N LYS A 30 21.01 5.97 22.14
CA LYS A 30 22.05 6.25 23.13
C LYS A 30 21.86 5.45 24.44
N LYS A 31 20.61 5.36 24.93
CA LYS A 31 20.29 4.57 26.12
C LYS A 31 20.62 3.07 25.94
N LEU A 32 20.26 2.51 24.79
CA LEU A 32 20.47 1.08 24.49
C LEU A 32 21.96 0.74 24.30
N LEU A 33 22.69 1.59 23.58
CA LEU A 33 24.07 1.29 23.15
C LEU A 33 25.17 1.83 24.06
N LYS A 34 24.83 2.68 25.05
CA LYS A 34 25.79 3.27 25.99
C LYS A 34 26.81 2.27 26.59
N PRO A 35 26.43 1.02 26.93
CA PRO A 35 27.40 0.06 27.48
C PRO A 35 28.38 -0.50 26.44
N PHE A 36 28.11 -0.34 25.15
CA PHE A 36 28.82 -1.04 24.07
C PHE A 36 29.61 -0.11 23.16
N CYS A 37 29.06 1.07 22.81
CA CYS A 37 29.71 1.97 21.86
C CYS A 37 29.22 3.41 21.99
N PHE A 38 29.95 4.33 21.35
CA PHE A 38 29.49 5.69 21.07
C PHE A 38 28.42 5.67 19.97
N VAL A 39 27.37 6.49 20.10
CA VAL A 39 26.30 6.63 19.13
C VAL A 39 26.43 7.99 18.45
N GLU A 40 26.73 7.95 17.17
CA GLU A 40 26.82 9.13 16.32
C GLU A 40 25.48 9.90 16.27
N PRO A 41 25.50 11.19 15.93
CA PRO A 41 24.29 11.96 15.72
C PRO A 41 23.39 11.33 14.66
N ILE A 42 22.07 11.33 14.92
CA ILE A 42 21.08 10.79 13.99
C ILE A 42 21.04 11.61 12.69
N VAL A 43 21.07 10.93 11.56
CA VAL A 43 20.89 11.55 10.26
C VAL A 43 19.39 11.61 9.94
N GLY A 44 18.86 12.83 9.87
CA GLY A 44 17.46 13.08 9.52
C GLY A 44 17.23 13.21 8.01
N MET A 45 16.00 12.96 7.58
CA MET A 45 15.57 13.23 6.21
C MET A 45 15.37 14.74 6.00
N LYS A 46 15.73 15.24 4.83
CA LYS A 46 15.43 16.64 4.42
C LYS A 46 13.92 16.86 4.28
N ASN A 47 13.21 15.91 3.67
CA ASN A 47 11.76 15.90 3.56
C ASN A 47 11.22 14.57 4.13
N PRO A 48 10.60 14.56 5.33
CA PRO A 48 10.07 13.37 5.96
C PRO A 48 8.65 13.00 5.50
N LEU A 49 8.20 13.53 4.37
CA LEU A 49 6.90 13.24 3.76
C LEU A 49 7.08 12.47 2.45
N TYR A 50 6.07 11.67 2.09
CA TYR A 50 5.97 10.94 0.81
C TYR A 50 7.17 10.03 0.49
N TYR A 51 7.84 9.53 1.52
CA TYR A 51 9.07 8.74 1.38
C TYR A 51 8.85 7.24 1.20
N ARG A 52 7.62 6.75 1.41
CA ARG A 52 7.31 5.33 1.35
C ARG A 52 7.01 4.90 -0.09
N HIS A 53 7.96 4.25 -0.74
CA HIS A 53 7.88 3.78 -2.12
C HIS A 53 7.24 2.39 -2.32
N LYS A 54 6.95 1.69 -1.24
CA LYS A 54 6.13 0.46 -1.24
C LYS A 54 4.87 0.73 -0.46
N VAL A 55 3.76 0.85 -1.18
CA VAL A 55 2.43 1.13 -0.64
C VAL A 55 1.57 -0.11 -0.72
N HIS A 56 0.77 -0.35 0.28
CA HIS A 56 -0.12 -1.49 0.38
C HIS A 56 -1.49 -1.02 0.88
N ALA A 57 -2.52 -1.24 0.09
CA ALA A 57 -3.90 -0.96 0.46
C ALA A 57 -4.71 -2.26 0.55
N ALA A 58 -5.44 -2.43 1.65
CA ALA A 58 -6.52 -3.39 1.77
C ALA A 58 -7.78 -2.82 1.11
N PHE A 59 -8.58 -3.69 0.50
CA PHE A 59 -9.84 -3.32 -0.14
C PHE A 59 -10.99 -4.02 0.57
N ASP A 60 -12.05 -3.27 0.83
CA ASP A 60 -13.24 -3.77 1.50
C ASP A 60 -14.50 -3.07 0.99
N CYS A 61 -15.66 -3.57 1.39
CA CYS A 61 -16.96 -2.99 1.13
C CYS A 61 -17.72 -2.76 2.41
N THR A 62 -18.06 -1.51 2.69
CA THR A 62 -18.85 -1.17 3.87
C THR A 62 -20.25 -1.81 3.80
N ARG A 63 -20.95 -1.94 4.93
CA ARG A 63 -22.34 -2.41 5.00
C ARG A 63 -23.31 -1.62 4.11
N ARG A 64 -22.95 -0.38 3.75
CA ARG A 64 -23.72 0.47 2.84
C ARG A 64 -23.37 0.26 1.36
N GLY A 65 -22.51 -0.72 1.04
CA GLY A 65 -22.09 -0.99 -0.34
C GLY A 65 -21.04 -0.02 -0.90
N GLN A 66 -20.40 0.79 -0.05
CA GLN A 66 -19.32 1.67 -0.47
C GLN A 66 -17.99 0.90 -0.45
N ILE A 67 -17.27 0.91 -1.58
CA ILE A 67 -15.92 0.37 -1.65
C ILE A 67 -14.96 1.32 -0.96
N VAL A 68 -14.13 0.78 -0.08
CA VAL A 68 -13.08 1.49 0.65
C VAL A 68 -11.72 0.86 0.36
N ALA A 69 -10.68 1.69 0.34
CA ALA A 69 -9.31 1.23 0.13
C ALA A 69 -8.35 1.98 1.06
N GLY A 70 -7.44 1.28 1.71
CA GLY A 70 -6.46 1.89 2.60
C GLY A 70 -5.84 0.90 3.57
N VAL A 71 -5.78 1.25 4.85
CA VAL A 71 -5.14 0.44 5.88
C VAL A 71 -6.14 -0.03 6.92
N TYR A 72 -5.86 -1.14 7.55
CA TYR A 72 -6.67 -1.60 8.68
C TYR A 72 -6.56 -0.64 9.86
N ARG A 73 -7.69 -0.36 10.50
CA ARG A 73 -7.71 0.27 11.80
C ARG A 73 -6.96 -0.60 12.80
N LYS A 74 -6.20 0.01 13.69
CA LYS A 74 -5.41 -0.72 14.69
C LYS A 74 -6.26 -1.75 15.44
N ASN A 75 -5.78 -3.00 15.46
CA ASN A 75 -6.41 -4.15 16.11
C ASN A 75 -7.81 -4.53 15.58
N THR A 76 -8.14 -4.20 14.34
CA THR A 76 -9.40 -4.59 13.68
C THR A 76 -9.15 -5.01 12.24
N HIS A 77 -10.18 -5.56 11.57
CA HIS A 77 -10.21 -5.78 10.13
C HIS A 77 -10.94 -4.64 9.38
N ASP A 78 -11.40 -3.59 10.09
CA ASP A 78 -12.04 -2.45 9.43
C ASP A 78 -11.02 -1.67 8.61
N VAL A 79 -11.30 -1.46 7.33
CA VAL A 79 -10.44 -0.65 6.45
C VAL A 79 -10.79 0.83 6.62
N VAL A 80 -9.77 1.63 6.93
CA VAL A 80 -9.85 3.09 6.89
C VAL A 80 -9.63 3.53 5.45
N ASP A 81 -10.66 4.15 4.84
CA ASP A 81 -10.55 4.70 3.48
C ASP A 81 -9.55 5.85 3.46
N ILE A 82 -8.49 5.71 2.67
CA ILE A 82 -7.40 6.69 2.56
C ILE A 82 -7.32 7.18 1.13
N GLU A 83 -7.54 8.47 0.93
CA GLU A 83 -7.42 9.10 -0.38
C GLU A 83 -6.02 9.62 -0.64
N SER A 84 -5.32 10.08 0.39
CA SER A 84 -3.93 10.53 0.31
C SER A 84 -3.24 10.38 1.66
N CYS A 85 -2.09 9.74 1.67
CA CYS A 85 -1.28 9.50 2.85
C CYS A 85 -0.06 10.43 2.87
N MET A 86 0.22 11.07 4.02
CA MET A 86 1.36 12.00 4.16
C MET A 86 2.73 11.32 4.07
N ILE A 87 2.81 10.00 4.23
CA ILE A 87 4.10 9.27 4.17
C ILE A 87 4.23 8.41 2.93
N GLU A 88 3.13 8.08 2.25
CA GLU A 88 3.12 7.26 1.04
C GLU A 88 3.40 8.11 -0.20
N GLU A 89 4.02 7.51 -1.19
CA GLU A 89 4.30 8.15 -2.46
C GLU A 89 2.99 8.47 -3.18
N GLN A 90 2.80 9.72 -3.61
CA GLN A 90 1.50 10.26 -4.04
C GLN A 90 0.92 9.56 -5.28
N GLU A 91 1.75 9.22 -6.26
CA GLU A 91 1.29 8.50 -7.47
C GLU A 91 0.78 7.10 -7.12
N SER A 92 1.33 6.48 -6.06
CA SER A 92 0.83 5.21 -5.54
C SER A 92 -0.58 5.33 -4.95
N ASP A 93 -0.86 6.39 -4.20
CA ASP A 93 -2.19 6.68 -3.68
C ASP A 93 -3.19 6.93 -4.82
N GLU A 94 -2.78 7.65 -5.87
CA GLU A 94 -3.59 7.92 -7.06
C GLU A 94 -3.94 6.62 -7.80
N ILE A 95 -2.98 5.74 -7.99
CA ILE A 95 -3.19 4.43 -8.62
C ILE A 95 -4.20 3.60 -7.83
N ILE A 96 -4.07 3.54 -6.49
CA ILE A 96 -4.96 2.79 -5.60
C ILE A 96 -6.39 3.35 -5.69
N ARG A 97 -6.54 4.67 -5.65
CA ARG A 97 -7.82 5.36 -5.77
C ARG A 97 -8.48 5.07 -7.13
N ASP A 98 -7.74 5.16 -8.22
CA ASP A 98 -8.25 4.87 -9.55
C ASP A 98 -8.65 3.40 -9.72
N ILE A 99 -7.90 2.47 -9.13
CA ILE A 99 -8.31 1.05 -9.08
C ILE A 99 -9.62 0.91 -8.32
N LYS A 100 -9.77 1.56 -7.14
CA LYS A 100 -11.02 1.57 -6.36
C LYS A 100 -12.22 2.02 -7.21
N ASP A 101 -12.07 3.09 -7.96
CA ASP A 101 -13.13 3.64 -8.82
C ASP A 101 -13.48 2.73 -9.99
N MET A 102 -12.50 2.01 -10.52
CA MET A 102 -12.68 1.08 -11.63
C MET A 102 -13.43 -0.21 -11.24
N LEU A 103 -13.43 -0.62 -9.97
CA LEU A 103 -13.95 -1.93 -9.55
C LEU A 103 -15.42 -2.15 -9.97
N ARG A 104 -16.26 -1.12 -9.83
CA ARG A 104 -17.69 -1.23 -10.20
C ARG A 104 -17.90 -1.44 -11.69
N SER A 105 -17.18 -0.69 -12.53
CA SER A 105 -17.31 -0.76 -14.00
C SER A 105 -16.80 -2.09 -14.54
N PHE A 106 -15.83 -2.71 -13.90
CA PHE A 106 -15.30 -4.02 -14.26
C PHE A 106 -15.98 -5.19 -13.51
N ARG A 107 -17.00 -4.91 -12.68
CA ARG A 107 -17.74 -5.91 -11.88
C ARG A 107 -16.83 -6.74 -10.98
N ILE A 108 -15.78 -6.12 -10.44
CA ILE A 108 -14.85 -6.74 -9.50
C ILE A 108 -15.36 -6.43 -8.10
N LYS A 109 -15.65 -7.48 -7.31
CA LYS A 109 -16.04 -7.35 -5.90
C LYS A 109 -14.79 -7.37 -5.03
N THR A 110 -14.78 -6.57 -3.97
CA THR A 110 -13.80 -6.70 -2.88
C THR A 110 -14.00 -8.02 -2.16
N TYR A 111 -12.91 -8.60 -1.68
CA TYR A 111 -12.97 -9.83 -0.88
C TYR A 111 -13.37 -9.49 0.56
N ASP A 112 -14.32 -10.23 1.07
CA ASP A 112 -14.77 -10.15 2.46
C ASP A 112 -14.09 -11.28 3.25
N GLU A 113 -13.24 -10.92 4.20
CA GLU A 113 -12.44 -11.87 5.00
C GLU A 113 -13.31 -12.73 5.94
N ASP A 114 -14.49 -12.24 6.34
CA ASP A 114 -15.40 -12.98 7.24
C ASP A 114 -16.16 -14.06 6.47
N THR A 115 -16.72 -13.70 5.33
CA THR A 115 -17.55 -14.61 4.52
C THR A 115 -16.75 -15.44 3.52
N GLY A 116 -15.57 -14.96 3.11
CA GLY A 116 -14.74 -15.59 2.07
C GLY A 116 -15.23 -15.33 0.65
N TYR A 117 -16.17 -14.39 0.45
CA TYR A 117 -16.70 -14.03 -0.87
C TYR A 117 -16.02 -12.78 -1.42
N GLY A 118 -15.93 -12.74 -2.74
CA GLY A 118 -15.32 -11.63 -3.45
C GLY A 118 -13.99 -12.00 -4.12
N LEU A 119 -13.30 -11.01 -4.65
CA LEU A 119 -12.12 -11.26 -5.48
C LEU A 119 -10.91 -10.44 -5.06
N LEU A 120 -11.00 -9.10 -5.06
CA LEU A 120 -9.87 -8.23 -4.79
C LEU A 120 -9.67 -8.06 -3.28
N ARG A 121 -8.52 -8.51 -2.78
CA ARG A 121 -8.13 -8.40 -1.37
C ARG A 121 -7.28 -7.16 -1.12
N HIS A 122 -6.18 -7.03 -1.89
CA HIS A 122 -5.19 -5.99 -1.69
C HIS A 122 -4.66 -5.48 -3.03
N VAL A 123 -4.13 -4.26 -3.01
CA VAL A 123 -3.29 -3.72 -4.08
C VAL A 123 -1.97 -3.27 -3.47
N LEU A 124 -0.86 -3.72 -4.05
CA LEU A 124 0.47 -3.20 -3.74
C LEU A 124 0.96 -2.37 -4.91
N VAL A 125 1.51 -1.21 -4.59
CA VAL A 125 2.23 -0.38 -5.57
C VAL A 125 3.66 -0.24 -5.08
N ARG A 126 4.61 -0.50 -5.96
CA ARG A 126 6.02 -0.29 -5.68
C ARG A 126 6.63 0.56 -6.77
N LYS A 127 7.29 1.65 -6.37
CA LYS A 127 7.96 2.57 -7.27
C LYS A 127 9.47 2.55 -7.02
N GLY A 128 10.26 2.41 -8.08
CA GLY A 128 11.71 2.59 -8.02
C GLY A 128 12.03 4.06 -7.80
N TYR A 129 12.88 4.37 -6.82
CA TYR A 129 13.22 5.75 -6.47
C TYR A 129 14.03 6.43 -7.58
N ALA A 130 15.06 5.76 -8.08
CA ALA A 130 15.95 6.31 -9.09
C ALA A 130 15.39 6.17 -10.51
N THR A 131 14.69 5.07 -10.80
CA THR A 131 14.20 4.76 -12.15
C THR A 131 12.80 5.26 -12.44
N GLY A 132 12.00 5.54 -11.41
CA GLY A 132 10.59 5.90 -11.54
C GLY A 132 9.68 4.76 -12.04
N GLN A 133 10.22 3.55 -12.22
CA GLN A 133 9.44 2.39 -12.67
C GLN A 133 8.40 2.00 -11.62
N ILE A 134 7.19 1.67 -12.08
CA ILE A 134 6.07 1.33 -11.19
C ILE A 134 5.60 -0.09 -11.44
N MET A 135 5.51 -0.86 -10.36
CA MET A 135 4.88 -2.17 -10.32
C MET A 135 3.57 -2.09 -9.54
N VAL A 136 2.50 -2.59 -10.13
CA VAL A 136 1.21 -2.78 -9.47
C VAL A 136 0.95 -4.26 -9.30
N VAL A 137 0.66 -4.70 -8.08
CA VAL A 137 0.29 -6.08 -7.76
C VAL A 137 -1.15 -6.10 -7.28
N LEU A 138 -2.00 -6.80 -8.02
CA LEU A 138 -3.40 -7.06 -7.65
C LEU A 138 -3.44 -8.40 -6.90
N VAL A 139 -3.77 -8.38 -5.61
CA VAL A 139 -3.88 -9.59 -4.80
C VAL A 139 -5.33 -10.06 -4.83
N LEU A 140 -5.55 -11.20 -5.46
CA LEU A 140 -6.88 -11.75 -5.70
C LEU A 140 -7.07 -13.09 -5.00
N ALA A 141 -8.30 -13.38 -4.58
CA ALA A 141 -8.69 -14.69 -4.05
C ALA A 141 -8.78 -15.80 -5.12
N SER A 142 -8.63 -15.45 -6.40
CA SER A 142 -8.71 -16.37 -7.55
C SER A 142 -7.74 -15.95 -8.64
N PRO A 143 -7.24 -16.88 -9.46
CA PRO A 143 -6.36 -16.54 -10.59
C PRO A 143 -7.07 -15.86 -11.76
N ILE A 144 -8.40 -15.67 -11.68
CA ILE A 144 -9.22 -15.15 -12.76
C ILE A 144 -9.62 -13.71 -12.46
N LEU A 145 -9.06 -12.76 -13.22
CA LEU A 145 -9.50 -11.36 -13.23
C LEU A 145 -10.47 -11.14 -14.40
N PRO A 146 -11.73 -10.74 -14.13
CA PRO A 146 -12.69 -10.43 -15.19
C PRO A 146 -12.15 -9.32 -16.11
N SER A 147 -12.32 -9.52 -17.42
CA SER A 147 -11.87 -8.54 -18.43
C SER A 147 -10.44 -8.03 -18.26
N LYS A 148 -9.51 -8.89 -17.82
CA LYS A 148 -8.14 -8.56 -17.40
C LYS A 148 -7.42 -7.61 -18.38
N ASN A 149 -7.53 -7.86 -19.69
CA ASN A 149 -6.84 -7.07 -20.70
C ASN A 149 -7.39 -5.63 -20.76
N ASN A 150 -8.72 -5.49 -20.69
CA ASN A 150 -9.38 -4.17 -20.69
C ASN A 150 -9.10 -3.44 -19.38
N PHE A 151 -9.09 -4.14 -18.24
CA PHE A 151 -8.74 -3.56 -16.94
C PHE A 151 -7.32 -2.99 -16.94
N VAL A 152 -6.34 -3.79 -17.36
CA VAL A 152 -4.94 -3.35 -17.44
C VAL A 152 -4.76 -2.20 -18.44
N LYS A 153 -5.45 -2.26 -19.61
CA LYS A 153 -5.41 -1.18 -20.60
C LYS A 153 -5.99 0.13 -20.03
N ALA A 154 -7.12 0.06 -19.33
CA ALA A 154 -7.77 1.22 -18.72
C ALA A 154 -6.89 1.83 -17.61
N LEU A 155 -6.32 1.00 -16.74
CA LEU A 155 -5.41 1.42 -15.67
C LEU A 155 -4.18 2.13 -16.26
N ARG A 156 -3.54 1.55 -17.28
CA ARG A 156 -2.36 2.14 -17.95
C ARG A 156 -2.68 3.39 -18.75
N LYS A 157 -3.91 3.53 -19.23
CA LYS A 157 -4.33 4.78 -19.88
C LYS A 157 -4.35 5.96 -18.90
N LYS A 158 -4.71 5.71 -17.65
CA LYS A 158 -4.68 6.70 -16.56
C LYS A 158 -3.25 6.92 -16.03
N HIS A 159 -2.47 5.84 -15.92
CA HIS A 159 -1.12 5.82 -15.36
C HIS A 159 -0.12 5.20 -16.36
N PRO A 160 0.32 5.97 -17.38
CA PRO A 160 1.22 5.43 -18.43
C PRO A 160 2.59 5.01 -17.91
N ASN A 161 3.01 5.51 -16.73
CA ASN A 161 4.27 5.17 -16.06
C ASN A 161 4.28 3.76 -15.44
N ILE A 162 3.14 3.06 -15.37
CA ILE A 162 3.10 1.68 -14.90
C ILE A 162 3.93 0.79 -15.83
N THR A 163 5.03 0.28 -15.28
CA THR A 163 6.00 -0.57 -15.99
C THR A 163 5.54 -2.01 -16.05
N THR A 164 4.90 -2.49 -14.98
CA THR A 164 4.41 -3.88 -14.91
C THR A 164 3.18 -4.01 -14.01
N VAL A 165 2.29 -4.96 -14.37
CA VAL A 165 1.12 -5.34 -13.57
C VAL A 165 1.16 -6.84 -13.34
N VAL A 166 1.08 -7.23 -12.08
CA VAL A 166 1.11 -8.62 -11.62
C VAL A 166 -0.19 -8.94 -10.89
N LEU A 167 -0.75 -10.11 -11.14
CA LEU A 167 -1.80 -10.71 -10.35
C LEU A 167 -1.14 -11.72 -9.39
N ASN A 168 -1.31 -11.51 -8.10
CA ASN A 168 -0.91 -12.46 -7.06
C ASN A 168 -2.15 -13.19 -6.57
N VAL A 169 -2.08 -14.53 -6.50
CA VAL A 169 -3.19 -15.37 -6.05
C VAL A 169 -3.01 -15.68 -4.57
N ASN A 170 -3.92 -15.17 -3.75
CA ASN A 170 -4.02 -15.50 -2.34
C ASN A 170 -5.43 -16.03 -2.03
N ASP A 171 -5.63 -17.33 -2.22
CA ASP A 171 -6.87 -18.07 -2.05
C ASP A 171 -7.07 -18.64 -0.64
N LYS A 172 -6.15 -18.34 0.28
CA LYS A 172 -6.17 -18.88 1.65
C LYS A 172 -6.76 -17.89 2.64
N LYS A 173 -7.43 -18.40 3.69
CA LYS A 173 -7.74 -17.62 4.90
C LYS A 173 -6.45 -17.45 5.71
N THR A 174 -5.80 -16.31 5.57
CA THR A 174 -4.51 -16.04 6.21
C THR A 174 -4.32 -14.53 6.37
N SER A 175 -3.59 -14.14 7.41
CA SER A 175 -3.13 -12.76 7.60
C SER A 175 -2.00 -12.34 6.64
N MET A 176 -1.44 -13.30 5.89
CA MET A 176 -0.43 -12.99 4.87
C MET A 176 -1.07 -12.28 3.68
N VAL A 177 -0.50 -11.15 3.30
CA VAL A 177 -1.01 -10.33 2.19
C VAL A 177 -0.84 -11.04 0.85
N LEU A 178 0.36 -11.59 0.60
CA LEU A 178 0.70 -12.25 -0.65
C LEU A 178 0.55 -13.76 -0.57
N GLY A 179 -0.04 -14.35 -1.61
CA GLY A 179 0.04 -15.78 -1.88
C GLY A 179 1.32 -16.14 -2.63
N VAL A 180 1.50 -17.42 -2.91
CA VAL A 180 2.73 -17.95 -3.53
C VAL A 180 2.76 -17.86 -5.06
N ARG A 181 1.60 -17.73 -5.71
CA ARG A 181 1.48 -17.75 -7.17
C ARG A 181 1.34 -16.33 -7.73
N ASN A 182 2.23 -15.99 -8.69
CA ASN A 182 2.16 -14.76 -9.44
C ASN A 182 1.89 -15.02 -10.92
N ILE A 183 1.10 -14.13 -11.55
CA ILE A 183 0.77 -14.15 -12.97
C ILE A 183 1.03 -12.73 -13.50
N THR A 184 1.98 -12.59 -14.43
CA THR A 184 2.24 -11.31 -15.07
C THR A 184 1.12 -10.97 -16.05
N LEU A 185 0.43 -9.86 -15.83
CA LEU A 185 -0.63 -9.36 -16.71
C LEU A 185 -0.10 -8.38 -17.75
N TYR A 186 0.95 -7.65 -17.40
CA TYR A 186 1.62 -6.68 -18.27
C TYR A 186 3.07 -6.48 -17.83
N GLY A 187 3.96 -6.19 -18.78
CA GLY A 187 5.37 -5.94 -18.56
C GLY A 187 6.18 -7.19 -18.24
N LYS A 188 7.31 -7.01 -17.54
CA LYS A 188 8.26 -8.09 -17.24
C LYS A 188 7.96 -8.84 -15.94
N GLY A 189 7.04 -8.34 -15.09
CA GLY A 189 6.75 -8.91 -13.76
C GLY A 189 7.69 -8.41 -12.65
N PHE A 190 8.60 -7.51 -12.96
CA PHE A 190 9.52 -6.86 -12.01
C PHE A 190 9.84 -5.43 -12.46
N ILE A 191 10.38 -4.65 -11.53
CA ILE A 191 10.96 -3.32 -11.77
C ILE A 191 12.42 -3.34 -11.34
N GLU A 192 13.19 -2.44 -11.94
CA GLU A 192 14.60 -2.24 -11.62
C GLU A 192 14.75 -0.91 -10.88
N ASP A 193 15.66 -0.85 -9.92
CA ASP A 193 16.06 0.37 -9.23
C ASP A 193 17.59 0.37 -9.05
N LYS A 194 18.18 1.57 -8.82
CA LYS A 194 19.63 1.76 -8.72
C LYS A 194 20.03 2.27 -7.34
#